data_a0bfa2ff573f17a64d1f141c9d1b5411
#
_entry.id   a0bfa2ff573f17a64d1f141c9d1b5411
#
_cell.length_a   1.000
_cell.length_b   1.000
_cell.length_c   1.000
_cell.angle_alpha   90.00
_cell.angle_beta   90.00
_cell.angle_gamma   90.00
#
_symmetry.space_group_name_H-M   'P 1'
#
loop_
_entity.id
_entity.type
_entity.pdbx_description
1 polymer ?
#
loop_
_entity_poly.entity_id
_entity_poly.type
_entity_poly.pdbx_seq_one_letter_code
_entity_poly.pdbx_strand_id
1 'polypeptide(L)'
;MLRITVVELSRSAVILRVEGRITGASVGELRTACDVHTSAHGIQLCLELADVSFADAAGIVLLKELGSRGVSLMHANPFMAEQLKEGASFEKN
;
A
#
# COMPACT_ATOMS: atom_id res chain seq x y z
N MET A 1 3.84 -15.08 -3.46
CA MET A 1 3.94 -14.90 -2.04
C MET A 1 4.27 -13.45 -1.68
N LEU A 2 3.79 -12.97 -0.58
CA LEU A 2 3.99 -11.59 -0.17
C LEU A 2 4.78 -11.53 1.12
N ARG A 3 5.73 -10.60 1.18
CA ARG A 3 6.48 -10.38 2.42
C ARG A 3 6.28 -8.92 2.83
N ILE A 4 5.95 -8.71 4.08
CA ILE A 4 5.76 -7.38 4.63
C ILE A 4 6.71 -7.20 5.79
N THR A 5 7.53 -6.16 5.74
CA THR A 5 8.56 -5.94 6.75
C THR A 5 8.45 -4.51 7.26
N VAL A 6 8.52 -4.34 8.58
CA VAL A 6 8.57 -3.00 9.15
C VAL A 6 10.00 -2.51 9.01
N VAL A 7 10.23 -1.51 8.18
CA VAL A 7 11.57 -0.99 7.98
C VAL A 7 11.83 0.26 8.80
N GLU A 8 10.79 0.92 9.27
CA GLU A 8 10.97 2.05 10.16
C GLU A 8 9.77 2.18 11.07
N LEU A 9 10.00 2.40 12.34
CA LEU A 9 8.93 2.55 13.29
C LEU A 9 9.31 3.70 14.21
N SER A 10 8.51 4.74 14.19
CA SER A 10 8.74 5.89 15.06
C SER A 10 7.43 6.26 15.72
N ARG A 11 7.43 7.30 16.53
CA ARG A 11 6.22 7.70 17.21
C ARG A 11 5.16 8.23 16.28
N SER A 12 5.57 8.74 15.12
CA SER A 12 4.62 9.37 14.23
C SER A 12 4.50 8.69 12.88
N ALA A 13 5.32 7.71 12.59
CA ALA A 13 5.30 7.09 11.27
C ALA A 13 5.74 5.65 11.30
N VAL A 14 5.17 4.85 10.41
CA VAL A 14 5.56 3.47 10.21
C VAL A 14 5.76 3.28 8.73
N ILE A 15 6.88 2.67 8.34
CA ILE A 15 7.12 2.34 6.95
C ILE A 15 7.18 0.84 6.82
N LEU A 16 6.28 0.29 6.00
CA LEU A 16 6.25 -1.12 5.71
C LEU A 16 6.77 -1.36 4.32
N ARG A 17 7.74 -2.25 4.19
CA ARG A 17 8.20 -2.65 2.87
C ARG A 17 7.39 -3.85 2.45
N VAL A 18 6.81 -3.79 1.26
CA VAL A 18 6.00 -4.88 0.72
C VAL A 18 6.78 -5.46 -0.45
N GLU A 19 6.99 -6.78 -0.44
CA GLU A 19 7.75 -7.43 -1.48
C GLU A 19 6.97 -8.58 -2.06
N GLY A 20 7.03 -8.73 -3.38
CA GLY A 20 6.41 -9.86 -4.05
C GLY A 20 5.15 -9.48 -4.79
N ARG A 21 4.12 -10.31 -4.69
CA ARG A 21 2.91 -10.13 -5.48
C ARG A 21 1.72 -9.91 -4.58
N ILE A 22 0.94 -8.90 -4.87
CA ILE A 22 -0.25 -8.59 -4.09
C ILE A 22 -1.43 -9.20 -4.84
N THR A 23 -1.70 -10.46 -4.60
CA THR A 23 -2.77 -11.17 -5.28
C THR A 23 -3.48 -12.12 -4.33
N GLY A 24 -4.74 -12.41 -4.59
CA GLY A 24 -5.47 -13.42 -3.86
C GLY A 24 -5.43 -13.21 -2.36
N ALA A 25 -4.99 -14.23 -1.63
CA ALA A 25 -4.95 -14.17 -0.17
C ALA A 25 -3.97 -13.13 0.34
N SER A 26 -2.99 -12.72 -0.47
CA SER A 26 -2.05 -11.71 -0.04
C SER A 26 -2.72 -10.36 0.17
N VAL A 27 -3.81 -10.10 -0.52
CA VAL A 27 -4.55 -8.85 -0.37
C VAL A 27 -5.02 -8.73 1.07
N GLY A 28 -5.55 -9.81 1.63
CA GLY A 28 -6.02 -9.80 3.02
C GLY A 28 -4.88 -9.64 4.00
N GLU A 29 -3.72 -10.26 3.70
CA GLU A 29 -2.57 -10.14 4.56
C GLU A 29 -2.10 -8.69 4.63
N LEU A 30 -2.09 -8.01 3.49
CA LEU A 30 -1.66 -6.64 3.45
C LEU A 30 -2.66 -5.74 4.18
N ARG A 31 -3.96 -6.01 4.00
CA ARG A 31 -4.98 -5.23 4.68
C ARG A 31 -4.82 -5.35 6.19
N THR A 32 -4.60 -6.57 6.68
CA THR A 32 -4.46 -6.80 8.11
C THR A 32 -3.22 -6.09 8.66
N ALA A 33 -2.12 -6.15 7.93
CA ALA A 33 -0.89 -5.49 8.38
C ALA A 33 -1.11 -3.98 8.48
N CYS A 34 -1.80 -3.41 7.52
CA CYS A 34 -2.07 -1.97 7.54
C CYS A 34 -3.00 -1.61 8.69
N ASP A 35 -4.01 -2.45 8.95
CA ASP A 35 -4.94 -2.16 10.03
C ASP A 35 -4.24 -2.17 11.39
N VAL A 36 -3.31 -3.10 11.57
CA VAL A 36 -2.57 -3.19 12.82
C VAL A 36 -1.80 -1.91 13.07
N HIS A 37 -1.19 -1.37 12.02
CA HIS A 37 -0.33 -0.21 12.18
C HIS A 37 -1.06 1.13 12.09
N THR A 38 -2.33 1.14 11.71
CA THR A 38 -3.07 2.38 11.63
C THR A 38 -4.08 2.53 12.76
N SER A 39 -4.06 1.60 13.71
CA SER A 39 -5.04 1.67 14.78
C SER A 39 -4.74 2.80 15.76
N ALA A 40 -3.52 3.30 15.81
CA ALA A 40 -3.17 4.38 16.72
C ALA A 40 -3.33 5.72 16.01
N HIS A 41 -3.89 6.69 16.71
CA HIS A 41 -4.08 8.00 16.13
C HIS A 41 -2.74 8.71 15.95
N GLY A 42 -2.64 9.47 14.89
CA GLY A 42 -1.45 10.27 14.66
C GLY A 42 -0.30 9.54 14.01
N ILE A 43 -0.51 8.28 13.65
CA ILE A 43 0.54 7.51 12.98
C ILE A 43 0.34 7.61 11.48
N GLN A 44 1.40 8.02 10.79
CA GLN A 44 1.37 8.06 9.33
C GLN A 44 1.92 6.72 8.81
N LEU A 45 1.12 6.00 8.05
CA LEU A 45 1.56 4.74 7.49
C LEU A 45 2.04 4.97 6.07
N CYS A 46 3.20 4.42 5.76
CA CYS A 46 3.77 4.49 4.43
C CYS A 46 4.06 3.09 3.94
N LEU A 47 3.74 2.81 2.69
CA LEU A 47 4.05 1.52 2.08
C LEU A 47 5.14 1.73 1.04
N GLU A 48 6.23 0.99 1.19
CA GLU A 48 7.31 1.04 0.24
C GLU A 48 7.06 -0.07 -0.76
N LEU A 49 6.76 0.28 -2.01
CA LEU A 49 6.32 -0.68 -3.02
C LEU A 49 7.36 -0.98 -4.09
N ALA A 50 8.58 -0.55 -3.88
CA ALA A 50 9.63 -0.74 -4.90
C ALA A 50 9.84 -2.19 -5.28
N ASP A 51 9.62 -3.11 -4.35
CA ASP A 51 9.85 -4.53 -4.59
C ASP A 51 8.59 -5.33 -4.86
N VAL A 52 7.48 -4.66 -5.11
CA VAL A 52 6.25 -5.34 -5.50
C VAL A 52 6.34 -5.58 -7.01
N SER A 53 6.27 -6.83 -7.41
CA SER A 53 6.39 -7.16 -8.81
C SER A 53 5.06 -7.15 -9.56
N PHE A 54 3.96 -7.30 -8.83
CA PHE A 54 2.67 -7.40 -9.49
C PHE A 54 1.54 -7.22 -8.48
N ALA A 55 0.44 -6.62 -8.91
CA ALA A 55 -0.76 -6.55 -8.10
C ALA A 55 -1.94 -6.84 -9.03
N ASP A 56 -2.83 -7.74 -8.61
CA ASP A 56 -4.00 -8.04 -9.43
C ASP A 56 -5.06 -6.96 -9.17
N ALA A 57 -6.23 -7.11 -9.78
CA ALA A 57 -7.28 -6.11 -9.66
C ALA A 57 -7.63 -5.85 -8.19
N ALA A 58 -7.74 -6.91 -7.39
CA ALA A 58 -8.07 -6.76 -5.99
C ALA A 58 -6.95 -6.04 -5.23
N GLY A 59 -5.70 -6.31 -5.61
CA GLY A 59 -4.57 -5.65 -5.00
C GLY A 59 -4.56 -4.16 -5.31
N ILE A 60 -4.85 -3.80 -6.55
CA ILE A 60 -4.91 -2.41 -6.95
C ILE A 60 -6.05 -1.69 -6.22
N VAL A 61 -7.20 -2.34 -6.09
CA VAL A 61 -8.32 -1.74 -5.36
C VAL A 61 -7.94 -1.47 -3.92
N LEU A 62 -7.25 -2.42 -3.28
CA LEU A 62 -6.81 -2.23 -1.91
C LEU A 62 -5.85 -1.06 -1.81
N LEU A 63 -4.89 -0.96 -2.73
CA LEU A 63 -3.93 0.14 -2.67
C LEU A 63 -4.61 1.49 -2.85
N LYS A 64 -5.59 1.55 -3.75
CA LYS A 64 -6.34 2.79 -3.94
C LYS A 64 -7.11 3.15 -2.67
N GLU A 65 -7.69 2.15 -2.04
CA GLU A 65 -8.43 2.38 -0.83
C GLU A 65 -7.51 2.91 0.28
N LEU A 66 -6.34 2.32 0.41
CA LEU A 66 -5.39 2.76 1.43
C LEU A 66 -4.92 4.18 1.15
N GLY A 67 -4.66 4.48 -0.11
CA GLY A 67 -4.26 5.84 -0.47
C GLY A 67 -5.32 6.85 -0.14
N SER A 68 -6.59 6.49 -0.33
CA SER A 68 -7.68 7.41 -0.04
C SER A 68 -7.85 7.62 1.46
N ARG A 69 -7.30 6.72 2.27
CA ARG A 69 -7.36 6.89 3.71
C ARG A 69 -6.14 7.61 4.25
N GLY A 70 -5.25 8.07 3.38
CA GLY A 70 -4.09 8.82 3.81
C GLY A 70 -2.80 8.03 3.91
N VAL A 71 -2.82 6.76 3.50
CA VAL A 71 -1.58 5.96 3.51
C VAL A 71 -0.72 6.42 2.35
N SER A 72 0.57 6.65 2.60
CA SER A 72 1.48 7.05 1.54
C SER A 72 1.95 5.82 0.79
N LEU A 73 1.83 5.84 -0.53
CA LEU A 73 2.29 4.74 -1.37
C LEU A 73 3.53 5.21 -2.09
N MET A 74 4.67 4.58 -1.79
CA MET A 74 5.95 5.05 -2.31
C MET A 74 6.56 4.09 -3.31
N HIS A 75 7.14 4.65 -4.34
CA HIS A 75 7.98 3.91 -5.28
C HIS A 75 7.28 2.76 -6.01
N ALA A 76 5.98 2.92 -6.28
CA ALA A 76 5.27 1.94 -7.10
C ALA A 76 5.93 1.91 -8.46
N ASN A 77 6.04 0.71 -9.08
CA ASN A 77 6.64 0.64 -10.39
C ASN A 77 5.73 1.35 -11.40
N PRO A 78 6.25 1.71 -12.58
CA PRO A 78 5.48 2.51 -13.53
C PRO A 78 4.13 1.90 -13.89
N PHE A 79 4.07 0.59 -14.03
CA PHE A 79 2.81 -0.07 -14.38
C PHE A 79 1.78 0.11 -13.28
N MET A 80 2.17 -0.12 -12.03
CA MET A 80 1.27 0.03 -10.90
C MET A 80 0.93 1.49 -10.67
N ALA A 81 1.91 2.37 -10.82
CA ALA A 81 1.69 3.79 -10.64
C ALA A 81 0.62 4.29 -11.61
N GLU A 82 0.66 3.79 -12.84
CA GLU A 82 -0.31 4.18 -13.83
C GLU A 82 -1.72 3.71 -13.44
N GLN A 83 -1.84 2.49 -12.94
CA GLN A 83 -3.13 1.98 -12.54
C GLN A 83 -3.67 2.70 -11.32
N LEU A 84 -2.82 3.03 -10.37
CA LEU A 84 -3.24 3.76 -9.19
C LEU A 84 -3.67 5.17 -9.56
N LYS A 85 -2.95 5.80 -10.50
CA LYS A 85 -3.27 7.12 -10.93
C LYS A 85 -4.56 7.18 -11.70
N GLU A 86 -4.87 6.14 -12.48
CA GLU A 86 -6.08 6.12 -13.22
C GLU A 86 -7.28 6.25 -12.34
N GLY A 87 -7.25 5.64 -11.16
CA GLY A 87 -8.37 5.72 -10.26
C GLY A 87 -8.56 7.11 -9.69
N ALA A 88 -7.49 7.88 -9.62
CA ALA A 88 -7.58 9.21 -9.05
C ALA A 88 -7.78 10.27 -10.08
N SER A 89 -7.46 9.97 -11.33
CA SER A 89 -7.41 11.02 -12.32
C SER A 89 -8.74 11.65 -12.59
N PHE A 90 -9.81 10.93 -12.43
CA PHE A 90 -11.08 11.53 -12.76
C PHE A 90 -11.51 12.53 -11.73
N GLU A 91 -10.89 12.57 -10.61
CA GLU A 91 -11.28 13.54 -9.68
C GLU A 91 -10.93 14.89 -10.00
N LYS A 92 -10.04 15.09 -10.88
CA LYS A 92 -9.67 16.36 -11.18
C LYS A 92 -10.48 17.08 -11.96
N ASN A 93 -11.24 16.69 -12.43
CA ASN A 93 -11.94 17.52 -13.31
C ASN A 93 -13.04 17.80 -13.17
#